data_d79f81a40c8a9d74c89bec95a02ce174
#
_entry.id   d79f81a40c8a9d74c89bec95a02ce174
#
_cell.length_a   1.000
_cell.length_b   1.000
_cell.length_c   1.000
_cell.angle_alpha   90.00
_cell.angle_beta   90.00
_cell.angle_gamma   90.00
#
_symmetry.space_group_name_H-M   'P 1'
#
loop_
_entity.id
_entity.type
_entity.pdbx_description
1 polymer ?
#
loop_
_entity_poly.entity_id
_entity_poly.type
_entity_poly.pdbx_seq_one_letter_code
_entity_poly.pdbx_strand_id
1 'polypeptide(L)'
;LCADRERGHIFTDRLLHARGRHETLFLGAHTMRPLLHTLLPDAEFITRDRFSRLSYAGQKKTTRLQRRSAIVAFSAAEVYRLAELVRRQRGGAAVVMGALSPRTRNAQVELYQNGDVDFLIATDAIGMGLNMDTGHVALADDSKFDGQSMRRLSPAELAQIAGRAGRHTTDGTFGVTEDCRALEQEVIDAIETHYFPPVSQLYWRARKLNFNTLDGLLKSLEANPPYPFMVRKGDGVDHLTLQALADRPDIRALADSPGRLRILWDVSQIPDFRKTLTDSHVVMLARIFDSLARHGQLDSRW
;
A
#
# COMPACT_ATOMS: atom_id res chain seq x y z
N LEU A 1 -4.80 6.26 0.56
CA LEU A 1 -4.08 5.68 -0.58
C LEU A 1 -3.38 6.75 -1.42
N CYS A 2 -4.06 7.81 -1.91
CA CYS A 2 -3.44 8.86 -2.73
C CYS A 2 -2.31 9.63 -2.02
N ALA A 3 -2.35 9.70 -0.68
CA ALA A 3 -1.31 10.29 0.17
C ALA A 3 -0.18 9.29 0.52
N ASP A 4 -0.24 8.07 0.04
CA ASP A 4 0.83 7.09 0.23
C ASP A 4 2.08 7.48 -0.54
N ARG A 5 3.23 7.49 0.13
CA ARG A 5 4.49 7.98 -0.45
C ARG A 5 4.97 7.11 -1.62
N GLU A 6 4.74 5.82 -1.57
CA GLU A 6 5.22 4.90 -2.61
C GLU A 6 4.24 4.74 -3.76
N ARG A 7 2.98 4.47 -3.45
CA ARG A 7 1.95 4.11 -4.44
C ARG A 7 0.89 5.18 -4.65
N GLY A 8 0.93 6.27 -3.90
CA GLY A 8 -0.10 7.32 -3.95
C GLY A 8 -0.32 7.89 -5.35
N HIS A 9 0.75 8.04 -6.13
CA HIS A 9 0.68 8.53 -7.50
C HIS A 9 -0.19 7.65 -8.42
N ILE A 10 -0.24 6.33 -8.20
CA ILE A 10 -1.07 5.40 -8.98
C ILE A 10 -2.55 5.67 -8.68
N PHE A 11 -2.90 5.84 -7.41
CA PHE A 11 -4.27 6.14 -7.00
C PHE A 11 -4.70 7.55 -7.40
N THR A 12 -3.80 8.52 -7.34
CA THR A 12 -4.03 9.89 -7.81
C THR A 12 -4.26 9.91 -9.32
N ASP A 13 -3.51 9.15 -10.11
CA ASP A 13 -3.75 9.00 -11.55
C ASP A 13 -5.14 8.43 -11.83
N ARG A 14 -5.56 7.39 -11.10
CA ARG A 14 -6.90 6.82 -11.23
C ARG A 14 -7.99 7.82 -10.83
N LEU A 15 -7.79 8.54 -9.73
CA LEU A 15 -8.70 9.57 -9.28
C LEU A 15 -8.91 10.68 -10.34
N LEU A 16 -7.83 11.10 -10.98
CA LEU A 16 -7.88 12.16 -11.99
C LEU A 16 -8.46 11.70 -13.32
N HIS A 17 -8.20 10.48 -13.75
CA HIS A 17 -8.39 10.06 -15.13
C HIS A 17 -9.29 8.85 -15.35
N ALA A 18 -9.53 8.00 -14.32
CA ALA A 18 -10.43 6.88 -14.48
C ALA A 18 -11.88 7.35 -14.42
N ARG A 19 -12.67 7.00 -15.45
CA ARG A 19 -14.10 7.26 -15.49
C ARG A 19 -14.83 6.02 -15.99
N GLY A 20 -15.92 5.69 -15.32
CA GLY A 20 -16.85 4.66 -15.77
C GLY A 20 -17.67 5.12 -16.97
N ARG A 21 -18.28 4.17 -17.65
CA ARG A 21 -19.13 4.48 -18.82
C ARG A 21 -20.40 5.22 -18.43
N HIS A 22 -20.99 4.91 -17.28
CA HIS A 22 -22.23 5.48 -16.79
C HIS A 22 -22.01 6.33 -15.54
N GLU A 23 -21.28 5.79 -14.58
CA GLU A 23 -20.94 6.46 -13.34
C GLU A 23 -19.55 6.04 -12.85
N THR A 24 -18.98 6.83 -11.95
CA THR A 24 -17.72 6.51 -11.28
C THR A 24 -17.89 6.74 -9.79
N LEU A 25 -17.69 5.70 -8.99
CA LEU A 25 -17.75 5.76 -7.54
C LEU A 25 -16.34 5.72 -6.95
N PHE A 26 -16.02 6.70 -6.12
CA PHE A 26 -14.79 6.73 -5.33
C PHE A 26 -15.11 6.49 -3.87
N LEU A 27 -14.63 5.38 -3.33
CA LEU A 27 -14.76 5.05 -1.92
C LEU A 27 -13.49 5.51 -1.18
N GLY A 28 -13.67 6.27 -0.12
CA GLY A 28 -12.53 6.79 0.62
C GLY A 28 -12.91 7.35 1.99
N ALA A 29 -11.89 7.74 2.76
CA ALA A 29 -12.09 8.39 4.03
C ALA A 29 -12.50 9.85 3.86
N HIS A 30 -13.30 10.35 4.80
CA HIS A 30 -13.72 11.75 4.86
C HIS A 30 -12.55 12.75 4.81
N THR A 31 -11.37 12.35 5.30
CA THR A 31 -10.13 13.14 5.29
C THR A 31 -9.71 13.62 3.89
N MET A 32 -10.16 12.96 2.84
CA MET A 32 -9.88 13.34 1.44
C MET A 32 -10.83 14.42 0.90
N ARG A 33 -11.93 14.67 1.57
CA ARG A 33 -13.02 15.51 1.06
C ARG A 33 -12.58 16.91 0.60
N PRO A 34 -11.72 17.66 1.35
CA PRO A 34 -11.29 18.99 0.90
C PRO A 34 -10.56 18.97 -0.44
N LEU A 35 -9.68 18.00 -0.64
CA LEU A 35 -8.94 17.87 -1.90
C LEU A 35 -9.84 17.38 -3.04
N LEU A 36 -10.78 16.49 -2.74
CA LEU A 36 -11.73 15.97 -3.73
C LEU A 36 -12.68 17.07 -4.24
N HIS A 37 -13.12 18.01 -3.42
CA HIS A 37 -13.89 19.17 -3.89
C HIS A 37 -13.15 19.99 -4.93
N THR A 38 -11.82 20.11 -4.80
CA THR A 38 -11.00 20.84 -5.79
C THR A 38 -10.78 20.02 -7.06
N LEU A 39 -10.58 18.69 -6.93
CA LEU A 39 -10.26 17.82 -8.07
C LEU A 39 -11.48 17.36 -8.86
N LEU A 40 -12.62 17.27 -8.19
CA LEU A 40 -13.88 16.75 -8.73
C LEU A 40 -15.03 17.68 -8.30
N PRO A 41 -15.11 18.90 -8.84
CA PRO A 41 -16.09 19.90 -8.40
C PRO A 41 -17.55 19.44 -8.62
N ASP A 42 -17.80 18.61 -9.62
CA ASP A 42 -19.13 18.11 -9.97
C ASP A 42 -19.49 16.79 -9.25
N ALA A 43 -18.63 16.30 -8.33
CA ALA A 43 -18.92 15.05 -7.63
C ALA A 43 -19.93 15.23 -6.50
N GLU A 44 -20.86 14.31 -6.40
CA GLU A 44 -21.75 14.19 -5.24
C GLU A 44 -21.01 13.47 -4.09
N PHE A 45 -21.10 14.02 -2.87
CA PHE A 45 -20.46 13.49 -1.67
C PHE A 45 -21.48 12.86 -0.74
N ILE A 46 -21.53 11.53 -0.72
CA ILE A 46 -22.38 10.77 0.18
C ILE A 46 -21.54 10.26 1.36
N THR A 47 -21.94 10.62 2.58
CA THR A 47 -21.29 10.16 3.82
C THR A 47 -22.11 9.05 4.46
N ARG A 48 -21.41 8.02 4.94
CA ARG A 48 -21.98 6.93 5.72
C ARG A 48 -21.16 6.77 6.98
N ASP A 49 -21.78 7.02 8.11
CA ASP A 49 -21.14 6.83 9.41
C ASP A 49 -21.09 5.35 9.79
N ARG A 50 -20.16 5.01 10.66
CA ARG A 50 -20.08 3.68 11.22
C ARG A 50 -21.25 3.47 12.20
N PHE A 51 -21.98 2.39 12.07
CA PHE A 51 -23.13 2.09 12.92
C PHE A 51 -22.74 1.48 14.27
N SER A 52 -21.60 0.79 14.37
CA SER A 52 -21.13 0.15 15.59
C SER A 52 -20.09 1.00 16.31
N ARG A 53 -20.06 0.94 17.62
CA ARG A 53 -19.03 1.59 18.43
C ARG A 53 -17.71 0.82 18.37
N LEU A 54 -16.61 1.57 18.44
CA LEU A 54 -15.27 1.03 18.60
C LEU A 54 -14.70 1.64 19.89
N SER A 55 -14.33 0.80 20.88
CA SER A 55 -13.89 1.26 22.18
C SER A 55 -12.54 0.68 22.57
N TYR A 56 -11.72 1.48 23.22
CA TYR A 56 -10.41 1.04 23.71
C TYR A 56 -10.54 0.16 24.95
N ALA A 57 -9.96 -1.03 24.92
CA ALA A 57 -10.03 -2.02 25.99
C ALA A 57 -8.73 -2.12 26.83
N GLY A 58 -7.80 -1.17 26.64
CA GLY A 58 -6.55 -1.12 27.37
C GLY A 58 -5.49 -2.11 26.88
N GLN A 59 -4.45 -2.26 27.69
CA GLN A 59 -3.36 -3.20 27.47
C GLN A 59 -3.65 -4.52 28.15
N LYS A 60 -3.44 -5.64 27.43
CA LYS A 60 -3.68 -6.99 27.97
C LYS A 60 -2.59 -7.95 27.55
N LYS A 61 -2.29 -8.93 28.42
CA LYS A 61 -1.43 -10.04 28.02
C LYS A 61 -2.06 -10.82 26.85
N THR A 62 -1.25 -11.16 25.85
CA THR A 62 -1.66 -11.95 24.68
C THR A 62 -2.44 -13.19 25.08
N THR A 63 -2.02 -13.86 26.14
CA THR A 63 -2.67 -15.06 26.70
C THR A 63 -3.99 -14.80 27.42
N ARG A 64 -4.32 -13.54 27.72
CA ARG A 64 -5.58 -13.13 28.38
C ARG A 64 -6.55 -12.41 27.44
N LEU A 65 -6.24 -12.35 26.17
CA LEU A 65 -7.17 -11.81 25.19
C LEU A 65 -8.43 -12.67 25.11
N GLN A 66 -9.55 -12.04 24.82
CA GLN A 66 -10.83 -12.73 24.66
C GLN A 66 -10.85 -13.59 23.40
N ARG A 67 -11.71 -14.60 23.35
CA ARG A 67 -11.98 -15.34 22.13
C ARG A 67 -12.45 -14.40 21.02
N ARG A 68 -12.29 -14.81 19.78
CA ARG A 68 -12.60 -13.99 18.59
C ARG A 68 -11.77 -12.71 18.53
N SER A 69 -10.52 -12.77 18.98
CA SER A 69 -9.55 -11.67 18.85
C SER A 69 -8.64 -11.86 17.63
N ALA A 70 -8.34 -10.76 16.96
CA ALA A 70 -7.26 -10.65 16.01
C ALA A 70 -6.07 -9.93 16.66
N ILE A 71 -4.87 -10.49 16.55
CA ILE A 71 -3.62 -9.89 17.03
C ILE A 71 -2.82 -9.46 15.81
N VAL A 72 -2.43 -8.19 15.77
CA VAL A 72 -1.78 -7.61 14.59
C VAL A 72 -0.35 -7.23 14.90
N ALA A 73 0.58 -7.78 14.11
CA ALA A 73 2.01 -7.51 14.17
C ALA A 73 2.51 -7.04 12.79
N PHE A 74 3.71 -6.46 12.71
CA PHE A 74 4.20 -5.82 11.50
C PHE A 74 5.44 -6.50 10.89
N SER A 75 5.79 -7.68 11.38
CA SER A 75 6.80 -8.53 10.78
C SER A 75 6.35 -10.00 10.72
N ALA A 76 6.82 -10.75 9.73
CA ALA A 76 6.53 -12.17 9.61
C ALA A 76 7.05 -12.97 10.81
N ALA A 77 8.24 -12.62 11.32
CA ALA A 77 8.83 -13.27 12.49
C ALA A 77 7.93 -13.12 13.72
N GLU A 78 7.40 -11.93 13.96
CA GLU A 78 6.53 -11.65 15.09
C GLU A 78 5.16 -12.34 14.94
N VAL A 79 4.59 -12.37 13.73
CA VAL A 79 3.36 -13.13 13.46
C VAL A 79 3.54 -14.60 13.81
N TYR A 80 4.65 -15.24 13.41
CA TYR A 80 4.90 -16.64 13.74
C TYR A 80 5.18 -16.86 15.21
N ARG A 81 5.91 -15.95 15.88
CA ARG A 81 6.15 -15.99 17.33
C ARG A 81 4.82 -15.98 18.11
N LEU A 82 3.93 -15.06 17.77
CA LEU A 82 2.62 -14.93 18.38
C LEU A 82 1.72 -16.13 18.08
N ALA A 83 1.72 -16.62 16.86
CA ALA A 83 0.95 -17.80 16.48
C ALA A 83 1.40 -19.04 17.29
N GLU A 84 2.69 -19.21 17.48
CA GLU A 84 3.24 -20.31 18.30
C GLU A 84 2.90 -20.14 19.80
N LEU A 85 2.97 -18.92 20.33
CA LEU A 85 2.56 -18.61 21.70
C LEU A 85 1.08 -18.98 21.93
N VAL A 86 0.19 -18.54 21.03
CA VAL A 86 -1.24 -18.82 21.11
C VAL A 86 -1.52 -20.31 20.91
N ARG A 87 -0.81 -21.00 20.00
CA ARG A 87 -0.91 -22.44 19.79
C ARG A 87 -0.63 -23.22 21.07
N ARG A 88 0.43 -22.87 21.79
CA ARG A 88 0.82 -23.55 23.02
C ARG A 88 -0.13 -23.33 24.19
N GLN A 89 -0.77 -22.16 24.27
CA GLN A 89 -1.51 -21.76 25.47
C GLN A 89 -3.04 -21.69 25.24
N ARG A 90 -3.48 -21.56 24.01
CA ARG A 90 -4.90 -21.27 23.68
C ARG A 90 -5.47 -22.15 22.57
N GLY A 91 -4.79 -23.21 22.16
CA GLY A 91 -5.30 -24.22 21.25
C GLY A 91 -5.04 -23.96 19.77
N GLY A 92 -4.63 -22.77 19.36
CA GLY A 92 -4.28 -22.47 17.99
C GLY A 92 -4.75 -21.11 17.49
N ALA A 93 -4.21 -20.71 16.34
CA ALA A 93 -4.58 -19.48 15.67
C ALA A 93 -4.49 -19.63 14.15
N ALA A 94 -5.37 -18.96 13.42
CA ALA A 94 -5.21 -18.73 12.00
C ALA A 94 -4.16 -17.65 11.75
N VAL A 95 -3.44 -17.75 10.63
CA VAL A 95 -2.35 -16.80 10.28
C VAL A 95 -2.67 -16.15 8.94
N VAL A 96 -2.67 -14.81 8.91
CA VAL A 96 -2.93 -14.00 7.71
C VAL A 96 -1.82 -12.98 7.48
N MET A 97 -1.12 -13.11 6.36
CA MET A 97 -0.06 -12.19 5.96
C MET A 97 -0.17 -11.84 4.47
N GLY A 98 0.34 -10.67 4.09
CA GLY A 98 0.36 -10.22 2.70
C GLY A 98 1.16 -11.16 1.77
N ALA A 99 2.20 -11.82 2.30
CA ALA A 99 3.03 -12.77 1.56
C ALA A 99 2.33 -14.11 1.23
N LEU A 100 1.22 -14.43 1.90
CA LEU A 100 0.47 -15.65 1.61
C LEU A 100 -0.31 -15.54 0.30
N SER A 101 -0.41 -16.67 -0.42
CA SER A 101 -1.28 -16.74 -1.60
C SER A 101 -2.74 -16.43 -1.23
N PRO A 102 -3.55 -15.88 -2.16
CA PRO A 102 -4.96 -15.61 -1.90
C PRO A 102 -5.73 -16.85 -1.41
N ARG A 103 -5.43 -18.01 -1.98
CA ARG A 103 -6.05 -19.29 -1.58
C ARG A 103 -5.73 -19.66 -0.13
N THR A 104 -4.45 -19.59 0.24
CA THR A 104 -4.03 -19.90 1.61
C THR A 104 -4.61 -18.89 2.61
N ARG A 105 -4.62 -17.60 2.25
CA ARG A 105 -5.20 -16.55 3.08
C ARG A 105 -6.69 -16.78 3.34
N ASN A 106 -7.47 -17.11 2.30
CA ASN A 106 -8.88 -17.38 2.44
C ASN A 106 -9.13 -18.62 3.32
N ALA A 107 -8.36 -19.70 3.17
CA ALA A 107 -8.48 -20.88 4.02
C ALA A 107 -8.18 -20.56 5.51
N GLN A 108 -7.20 -19.70 5.79
CA GLN A 108 -6.92 -19.27 7.17
C GLN A 108 -8.05 -18.41 7.75
N VAL A 109 -8.64 -17.53 6.94
CA VAL A 109 -9.81 -16.74 7.36
C VAL A 109 -11.00 -17.65 7.63
N GLU A 110 -11.22 -18.67 6.81
CA GLU A 110 -12.30 -19.65 6.97
C GLU A 110 -12.16 -20.43 8.29
N LEU A 111 -10.97 -20.94 8.63
CA LEU A 111 -10.70 -21.59 9.93
C LEU A 111 -11.12 -20.68 11.11
N TYR A 112 -10.80 -19.40 11.03
CA TYR A 112 -11.20 -18.45 12.07
C TYR A 112 -12.69 -18.16 12.06
N GLN A 113 -13.32 -17.99 10.89
CA GLN A 113 -14.75 -17.69 10.77
C GLN A 113 -15.62 -18.85 11.25
N ASN A 114 -15.27 -20.09 10.91
CA ASN A 114 -15.98 -21.30 11.32
C ASN A 114 -15.83 -21.60 12.81
N GLY A 115 -14.90 -20.94 13.50
CA GLY A 115 -14.67 -21.18 14.93
C GLY A 115 -13.75 -22.36 15.22
N ASP A 116 -13.06 -22.90 14.22
CA ASP A 116 -12.05 -23.96 14.40
C ASP A 116 -10.87 -23.46 15.25
N VAL A 117 -10.61 -22.14 15.18
CA VAL A 117 -9.67 -21.43 16.05
C VAL A 117 -10.29 -20.12 16.56
N ASP A 118 -9.97 -19.76 17.80
CA ASP A 118 -10.49 -18.56 18.45
C ASP A 118 -9.69 -17.29 18.16
N PHE A 119 -8.48 -17.44 17.61
CA PHE A 119 -7.54 -16.33 17.40
C PHE A 119 -7.09 -16.24 15.95
N LEU A 120 -6.89 -15.01 15.52
CA LEU A 120 -6.26 -14.69 14.24
C LEU A 120 -5.01 -13.89 14.49
N ILE A 121 -3.87 -14.31 13.94
CA ILE A 121 -2.64 -13.53 13.97
C ILE A 121 -2.40 -12.99 12.56
N ALA A 122 -2.24 -11.68 12.42
CA ALA A 122 -2.16 -11.06 11.10
C ALA A 122 -1.13 -9.94 11.02
N THR A 123 -0.72 -9.62 9.80
CA THR A 123 -0.10 -8.32 9.53
C THR A 123 -1.17 -7.25 9.28
N ASP A 124 -0.76 -6.01 8.98
CA ASP A 124 -1.65 -4.94 8.53
C ASP A 124 -2.49 -5.30 7.28
N ALA A 125 -2.17 -6.41 6.60
CA ALA A 125 -3.00 -7.01 5.55
C ALA A 125 -4.45 -7.28 6.02
N ILE A 126 -4.68 -7.45 7.33
CA ILE A 126 -6.03 -7.54 7.91
C ILE A 126 -6.88 -6.30 7.60
N GLY A 127 -6.24 -5.13 7.52
CA GLY A 127 -6.88 -3.85 7.25
C GLY A 127 -7.51 -3.75 5.85
N MET A 128 -7.15 -4.63 4.90
CA MET A 128 -7.56 -4.51 3.50
C MET A 128 -8.04 -5.86 2.93
N GLY A 129 -9.21 -5.85 2.28
CA GLY A 129 -9.67 -6.95 1.43
C GLY A 129 -10.13 -8.22 2.13
N LEU A 130 -10.16 -8.26 3.45
CA LEU A 130 -10.66 -9.40 4.20
C LEU A 130 -12.01 -9.07 4.85
N ASN A 131 -12.98 -9.93 4.62
CA ASN A 131 -14.29 -9.84 5.24
C ASN A 131 -14.37 -10.86 6.38
N MET A 132 -14.25 -10.39 7.63
CA MET A 132 -14.26 -11.26 8.79
C MET A 132 -14.91 -10.60 10.00
N ASP A 133 -15.50 -11.41 10.85
CA ASP A 133 -16.10 -10.98 12.11
C ASP A 133 -15.09 -11.15 13.24
N THR A 134 -14.61 -10.04 13.76
CA THR A 134 -13.65 -9.98 14.87
C THR A 134 -14.23 -9.11 15.98
N GLY A 135 -14.33 -9.64 17.20
CA GLY A 135 -14.85 -8.86 18.33
C GLY A 135 -13.82 -7.90 18.92
N HIS A 136 -12.55 -8.26 18.82
CA HIS A 136 -11.44 -7.49 19.39
C HIS A 136 -10.22 -7.50 18.49
N VAL A 137 -9.56 -6.34 18.37
CA VAL A 137 -8.26 -6.21 17.70
C VAL A 137 -7.22 -5.78 18.70
N ALA A 138 -6.15 -6.57 18.87
CA ALA A 138 -5.01 -6.26 19.71
C ALA A 138 -3.80 -5.94 18.84
N LEU A 139 -3.18 -4.80 19.04
CA LEU A 139 -1.94 -4.41 18.37
C LEU A 139 -0.74 -4.96 19.16
N ALA A 140 0.10 -5.74 18.52
CA ALA A 140 1.32 -6.28 19.14
C ALA A 140 2.49 -5.28 19.05
N ASP A 141 2.40 -4.30 18.16
CA ASP A 141 3.35 -3.20 17.98
C ASP A 141 2.60 -1.99 17.41
N ASP A 142 3.16 -0.78 17.56
CA ASP A 142 2.69 0.46 16.96
C ASP A 142 3.61 0.98 15.85
N SER A 143 4.60 0.19 15.45
CA SER A 143 5.67 0.56 14.50
C SER A 143 5.82 -0.47 13.41
N LYS A 144 6.18 -0.01 12.20
CA LYS A 144 6.45 -0.88 11.06
C LYS A 144 7.64 -0.39 10.23
N PHE A 145 8.29 -1.31 9.53
CA PHE A 145 9.27 -0.99 8.51
C PHE A 145 8.55 -0.60 7.21
N ASP A 146 8.80 0.61 6.69
CA ASP A 146 8.14 1.15 5.51
C ASP A 146 8.90 0.90 4.19
N GLY A 147 9.95 0.10 4.25
CA GLY A 147 10.86 -0.17 3.13
C GLY A 147 12.17 0.63 3.20
N GLN A 148 12.24 1.65 4.04
CA GLN A 148 13.43 2.50 4.25
C GLN A 148 13.82 2.59 5.73
N SER A 149 12.84 2.79 6.60
CA SER A 149 13.07 2.97 8.04
C SER A 149 11.93 2.38 8.87
N MET A 150 12.23 2.14 10.15
CA MET A 150 11.20 1.87 11.14
C MET A 150 10.47 3.17 11.45
N ARG A 151 9.14 3.17 11.34
CA ARG A 151 8.30 4.31 11.71
C ARG A 151 7.08 3.89 12.48
N ARG A 152 6.57 4.79 13.29
CA ARG A 152 5.27 4.61 13.96
C ARG A 152 4.12 4.67 12.95
N LEU A 153 3.08 3.91 13.24
CA LEU A 153 1.83 4.02 12.50
C LEU A 153 1.11 5.33 12.85
N SER A 154 0.52 5.94 11.86
CA SER A 154 -0.36 7.07 12.08
C SER A 154 -1.67 6.64 12.75
N PRO A 155 -2.38 7.55 13.46
CA PRO A 155 -3.70 7.24 14.03
C PRO A 155 -4.69 6.69 13.00
N ALA A 156 -4.64 7.16 11.76
CA ALA A 156 -5.49 6.66 10.67
C ALA A 156 -5.15 5.22 10.24
N GLU A 157 -3.86 4.83 10.24
CA GLU A 157 -3.44 3.45 9.98
C GLU A 157 -3.89 2.53 11.12
N LEU A 158 -3.70 2.95 12.37
CA LEU A 158 -4.17 2.22 13.55
C LEU A 158 -5.70 2.05 13.53
N ALA A 159 -6.44 3.10 13.19
CA ALA A 159 -7.90 3.05 13.06
C ALA A 159 -8.36 2.12 11.93
N GLN A 160 -7.65 2.05 10.83
CA GLN A 160 -7.96 1.12 9.74
C GLN A 160 -7.84 -0.34 10.19
N ILE A 161 -6.87 -0.63 11.05
CA ILE A 161 -6.65 -1.95 11.64
C ILE A 161 -7.68 -2.21 12.74
N ALA A 162 -7.78 -1.31 13.74
CA ALA A 162 -8.72 -1.40 14.86
C ALA A 162 -10.18 -1.48 14.38
N GLY A 163 -10.50 -0.78 13.29
CA GLY A 163 -11.83 -0.76 12.67
C GLY A 163 -12.30 -2.11 12.11
N ARG A 164 -11.45 -3.16 12.16
CA ARG A 164 -11.86 -4.54 11.88
C ARG A 164 -12.57 -5.20 13.06
N ALA A 165 -12.46 -4.61 14.24
CA ALA A 165 -13.25 -5.05 15.39
C ALA A 165 -14.68 -4.52 15.28
N GLY A 166 -15.66 -5.40 15.52
CA GLY A 166 -17.09 -5.11 15.33
C GLY A 166 -17.51 -5.10 13.87
N ARG A 167 -18.77 -5.34 13.63
CA ARG A 167 -19.33 -5.39 12.27
C ARG A 167 -20.78 -4.95 12.26
N HIS A 168 -21.15 -4.16 11.25
CA HIS A 168 -22.49 -3.61 11.11
C HIS A 168 -22.97 -2.93 12.39
N THR A 169 -23.87 -3.57 13.14
CA THR A 169 -24.42 -3.11 14.41
C THR A 169 -23.74 -3.71 15.64
N THR A 170 -22.77 -4.63 15.47
CA THR A 170 -22.05 -5.24 16.58
C THR A 170 -20.86 -4.39 16.97
N ASP A 171 -20.82 -3.93 18.22
CA ASP A 171 -19.72 -3.13 18.75
C ASP A 171 -18.41 -3.94 18.78
N GLY A 172 -17.31 -3.25 18.58
CA GLY A 172 -15.97 -3.82 18.61
C GLY A 172 -15.09 -3.15 19.67
N THR A 173 -14.05 -3.86 20.05
CA THR A 173 -13.04 -3.29 20.94
C THR A 173 -11.65 -3.41 20.33
N PHE A 174 -10.76 -2.48 20.68
CA PHE A 174 -9.35 -2.57 20.31
C PHE A 174 -8.48 -2.33 21.54
N GLY A 175 -7.23 -2.75 21.46
CA GLY A 175 -6.27 -2.57 22.54
C GLY A 175 -4.86 -2.91 22.07
N VAL A 176 -3.94 -3.00 23.01
CA VAL A 176 -2.56 -3.37 22.76
C VAL A 176 -2.17 -4.59 23.59
N THR A 177 -1.19 -5.36 23.11
CA THR A 177 -0.61 -6.45 23.90
C THR A 177 0.39 -5.90 24.93
N GLU A 178 0.86 -6.76 25.84
CA GLU A 178 1.87 -6.41 26.83
C GLU A 178 3.20 -5.94 26.28
N ASP A 179 3.55 -6.41 25.07
CA ASP A 179 4.80 -6.08 24.39
C ASP A 179 4.71 -4.75 23.62
N CYS A 180 3.49 -4.28 23.33
CA CYS A 180 3.26 -3.03 22.64
C CYS A 180 3.22 -1.87 23.65
N ARG A 181 3.76 -0.73 23.25
CA ARG A 181 3.64 0.50 24.03
C ARG A 181 2.17 0.91 24.15
N ALA A 182 1.78 1.45 25.32
CA ALA A 182 0.46 2.01 25.50
C ALA A 182 0.21 3.15 24.49
N LEU A 183 -1.00 3.18 23.92
CA LEU A 183 -1.39 4.26 23.01
C LEU A 183 -1.61 5.55 23.80
N GLU A 184 -1.24 6.66 23.19
CA GLU A 184 -1.50 8.00 23.71
C GLU A 184 -3.01 8.29 23.66
N GLN A 185 -3.53 9.05 24.62
CA GLN A 185 -4.98 9.31 24.75
C GLN A 185 -5.53 9.97 23.46
N GLU A 186 -4.78 10.88 22.86
CA GLU A 186 -5.15 11.55 21.60
C GLU A 186 -5.33 10.56 20.44
N VAL A 187 -4.51 9.51 20.40
CA VAL A 187 -4.62 8.44 19.39
C VAL A 187 -5.86 7.59 19.67
N ILE A 188 -6.13 7.26 20.93
CA ILE A 188 -7.32 6.51 21.33
C ILE A 188 -8.58 7.29 20.93
N ASP A 189 -8.65 8.56 21.31
CA ASP A 189 -9.79 9.43 21.01
C ASP A 189 -10.02 9.57 19.51
N ALA A 190 -8.94 9.72 18.72
CA ALA A 190 -9.02 9.79 17.26
C ALA A 190 -9.58 8.50 16.64
N ILE A 191 -9.23 7.34 17.19
CA ILE A 191 -9.73 6.04 16.72
C ILE A 191 -11.19 5.86 17.11
N GLU A 192 -11.55 6.15 18.36
CA GLU A 192 -12.93 5.97 18.88
C GLU A 192 -13.93 6.92 18.20
N THR A 193 -13.55 8.19 18.02
CA THR A 193 -14.38 9.21 17.36
C THR A 193 -14.31 9.16 15.84
N HIS A 194 -13.35 8.39 15.30
CA HIS A 194 -13.05 8.32 13.87
C HIS A 194 -12.74 9.69 13.26
N TYR A 195 -12.16 10.57 14.04
CA TYR A 195 -11.79 11.91 13.61
C TYR A 195 -10.28 11.99 13.34
N PHE A 196 -9.94 12.30 12.07
CA PHE A 196 -8.56 12.43 11.61
C PHE A 196 -8.38 13.75 10.86
N PRO A 197 -7.18 14.36 10.93
CA PRO A 197 -6.87 15.55 10.15
C PRO A 197 -7.08 15.31 8.66
N PRO A 198 -7.58 16.32 7.94
CA PRO A 198 -7.66 16.24 6.49
C PRO A 198 -6.32 15.95 5.84
N VAL A 199 -6.33 15.18 4.78
CA VAL A 199 -5.14 14.97 3.94
C VAL A 199 -4.78 16.30 3.29
N SER A 200 -3.52 16.73 3.45
CA SER A 200 -3.01 18.00 2.95
C SER A 200 -2.28 17.88 1.61
N GLN A 201 -1.82 16.69 1.25
CA GLN A 201 -1.05 16.48 0.02
C GLN A 201 -1.29 15.11 -0.61
N LEU A 202 -1.16 15.04 -1.95
CA LEU A 202 -1.25 13.83 -2.74
C LEU A 202 0.05 13.60 -3.51
N TYR A 203 0.45 12.36 -3.69
CA TYR A 203 1.56 12.07 -4.58
C TYR A 203 1.07 11.95 -6.02
N TRP A 204 1.83 12.56 -6.92
CA TRP A 204 1.51 12.64 -8.35
C TRP A 204 2.72 12.28 -9.20
N ARG A 205 2.46 11.79 -10.40
CA ARG A 205 3.48 11.52 -11.42
C ARG A 205 2.96 11.95 -12.79
N ALA A 206 3.83 12.46 -13.65
CA ALA A 206 3.48 12.83 -15.01
C ALA A 206 3.01 11.60 -15.80
N ARG A 207 1.86 11.74 -16.46
CA ARG A 207 1.26 10.71 -17.32
C ARG A 207 1.54 10.97 -18.79
N LYS A 208 1.55 12.24 -19.19
CA LYS A 208 1.78 12.65 -20.58
C LYS A 208 3.28 12.74 -20.82
N LEU A 209 3.86 11.65 -21.32
CA LEU A 209 5.27 11.59 -21.66
C LEU A 209 5.53 12.04 -23.08
N ASN A 210 6.64 12.75 -23.30
CA ASN A 210 7.06 13.24 -24.61
C ASN A 210 8.08 12.28 -25.25
N PHE A 211 7.65 11.51 -26.22
CA PHE A 211 8.48 10.55 -26.95
C PHE A 211 9.11 11.10 -28.23
N ASN A 212 9.17 12.42 -28.44
CA ASN A 212 9.80 12.99 -29.61
C ASN A 212 11.33 12.93 -29.55
N THR A 213 11.89 13.14 -28.36
CA THR A 213 13.34 13.06 -28.11
C THR A 213 13.60 12.43 -26.75
N LEU A 214 14.79 11.86 -26.54
CA LEU A 214 15.18 11.26 -25.26
C LEU A 214 15.18 12.31 -24.14
N ASP A 215 15.72 13.49 -24.39
CA ASP A 215 15.73 14.59 -23.42
C ASP A 215 14.30 15.10 -23.15
N GLY A 216 13.44 15.11 -24.16
CA GLY A 216 12.01 15.41 -24.01
C GLY A 216 11.29 14.40 -23.12
N LEU A 217 11.62 13.13 -23.25
CA LEU A 217 11.08 12.05 -22.40
C LEU A 217 11.52 12.23 -20.94
N LEU A 218 12.81 12.40 -20.70
CA LEU A 218 13.37 12.65 -19.36
C LEU A 218 12.73 13.88 -18.72
N LYS A 219 12.72 15.01 -19.43
CA LYS A 219 12.11 16.26 -18.94
C LYS A 219 10.62 16.11 -18.64
N SER A 220 9.89 15.31 -19.42
CA SER A 220 8.46 15.11 -19.17
C SER A 220 8.16 14.30 -17.91
N LEU A 221 9.07 13.42 -17.49
CA LEU A 221 8.99 12.69 -16.21
C LEU A 221 9.20 13.62 -15.00
N GLU A 222 9.93 14.73 -15.20
CA GLU A 222 10.22 15.74 -14.19
C GLU A 222 9.20 16.87 -14.12
N ALA A 223 8.13 16.79 -14.93
CA ALA A 223 7.10 17.83 -14.97
C ALA A 223 6.53 18.15 -13.59
N ASN A 224 6.20 19.43 -13.38
CA ASN A 224 5.56 19.88 -12.15
C ASN A 224 4.12 19.39 -12.05
N PRO A 225 3.64 19.05 -10.85
CA PRO A 225 2.26 18.68 -10.63
C PRO A 225 1.31 19.86 -10.91
N PRO A 226 0.06 19.58 -11.34
CA PRO A 226 -0.89 20.61 -11.75
C PRO A 226 -1.54 21.39 -10.59
N TYR A 227 -1.41 20.91 -9.35
CA TYR A 227 -2.01 21.55 -8.17
C TYR A 227 -0.98 21.71 -7.05
N PRO A 228 -1.06 22.80 -6.25
CA PRO A 228 -0.08 23.09 -5.17
C PRO A 228 -0.01 22.00 -4.08
N PHE A 229 -1.11 21.30 -3.85
CA PHE A 229 -1.18 20.20 -2.87
C PHE A 229 -0.72 18.85 -3.45
N MET A 230 -0.29 18.82 -4.69
CA MET A 230 0.31 17.63 -5.28
C MET A 230 1.82 17.69 -5.18
N VAL A 231 2.40 16.58 -4.74
CA VAL A 231 3.86 16.41 -4.65
C VAL A 231 4.29 15.43 -5.72
N ARG A 232 5.28 15.84 -6.52
CA ARG A 232 5.87 14.92 -7.49
C ARG A 232 6.46 13.71 -6.73
N LYS A 233 6.04 12.51 -7.12
CA LYS A 233 6.72 11.30 -6.66
C LYS A 233 8.18 11.41 -7.04
N GLY A 234 9.06 11.23 -6.08
CA GLY A 234 10.50 11.16 -6.32
C GLY A 234 10.86 10.06 -7.34
N ASP A 235 12.08 10.04 -7.81
CA ASP A 235 12.49 9.19 -8.91
C ASP A 235 12.21 7.72 -8.61
N GLY A 236 11.32 7.14 -9.41
CA GLY A 236 11.04 5.72 -9.37
C GLY A 236 12.20 4.91 -10.00
N VAL A 237 12.26 3.62 -9.70
CA VAL A 237 13.30 2.73 -10.26
C VAL A 237 13.33 2.82 -11.79
N ASP A 238 12.17 2.92 -12.44
CA ASP A 238 12.03 3.08 -13.90
C ASP A 238 12.66 4.40 -14.42
N HIS A 239 12.50 5.52 -13.69
CA HIS A 239 13.11 6.80 -14.05
C HIS A 239 14.63 6.76 -13.88
N LEU A 240 15.12 6.25 -12.74
CA LEU A 240 16.55 6.07 -12.50
C LEU A 240 17.18 5.12 -13.53
N THR A 241 16.48 4.05 -13.88
CA THR A 241 16.92 3.12 -14.91
C THR A 241 16.98 3.77 -16.29
N LEU A 242 15.95 4.57 -16.64
CA LEU A 242 15.96 5.33 -17.89
C LEU A 242 17.11 6.32 -17.95
N GLN A 243 17.41 7.03 -16.87
CA GLN A 243 18.56 7.94 -16.79
C GLN A 243 19.87 7.17 -17.00
N ALA A 244 20.08 6.07 -16.28
CA ALA A 244 21.28 5.24 -16.43
C ALA A 244 21.44 4.66 -17.84
N LEU A 245 20.35 4.31 -18.52
CA LEU A 245 20.37 3.91 -19.93
C LEU A 245 20.67 5.10 -20.85
N ALA A 246 20.10 6.26 -20.57
CA ALA A 246 20.30 7.47 -21.37
C ALA A 246 21.74 8.04 -21.28
N ASP A 247 22.46 7.75 -20.20
CA ASP A 247 23.87 8.13 -20.03
C ASP A 247 24.82 7.31 -20.93
N ARG A 248 24.34 6.20 -21.50
CA ARG A 248 25.11 5.36 -22.40
C ARG A 248 25.06 5.91 -23.84
N PRO A 249 26.21 6.20 -24.47
CA PRO A 249 26.26 6.75 -25.84
C PRO A 249 25.63 5.83 -26.88
N ASP A 250 25.81 4.51 -26.75
CA ASP A 250 25.25 3.49 -27.65
C ASP A 250 23.71 3.49 -27.60
N ILE A 251 23.13 3.58 -26.41
CA ILE A 251 21.68 3.64 -26.23
C ILE A 251 21.11 4.98 -26.73
N ARG A 252 21.78 6.08 -26.41
CA ARG A 252 21.36 7.43 -26.85
C ARG A 252 21.34 7.53 -28.37
N ALA A 253 22.34 6.96 -29.06
CA ALA A 253 22.40 6.95 -30.49
C ALA A 253 21.29 6.08 -31.13
N LEU A 254 20.89 5.00 -30.45
CA LEU A 254 19.88 4.08 -30.98
C LEU A 254 18.45 4.57 -30.67
N ALA A 255 18.25 5.38 -29.66
CA ALA A 255 16.97 5.96 -29.25
C ALA A 255 16.59 7.19 -30.11
N ASP A 256 16.61 7.06 -31.40
CA ASP A 256 16.55 8.12 -32.44
C ASP A 256 15.13 8.41 -32.96
N SER A 257 14.13 7.65 -32.53
CA SER A 257 12.76 7.75 -33.02
C SER A 257 11.72 7.54 -31.92
N PRO A 258 10.50 8.10 -32.08
CA PRO A 258 9.42 7.91 -31.09
C PRO A 258 9.10 6.45 -30.78
N GLY A 259 9.22 5.57 -31.77
CA GLY A 259 9.01 4.12 -31.59
C GLY A 259 10.07 3.49 -30.69
N ARG A 260 11.34 3.78 -30.95
CA ARG A 260 12.46 3.29 -30.14
C ARG A 260 12.47 3.88 -28.73
N LEU A 261 12.08 5.15 -28.57
CA LEU A 261 11.92 5.76 -27.27
C LEU A 261 10.83 5.11 -26.43
N ARG A 262 9.72 4.65 -27.05
CA ARG A 262 8.70 3.86 -26.33
C ARG A 262 9.25 2.51 -25.89
N ILE A 263 9.98 1.81 -26.74
CA ILE A 263 10.64 0.55 -26.38
C ILE A 263 11.65 0.78 -25.25
N LEU A 264 12.44 1.84 -25.31
CA LEU A 264 13.39 2.19 -24.24
C LEU A 264 12.68 2.44 -22.91
N TRP A 265 11.56 3.16 -22.93
CA TRP A 265 10.73 3.39 -21.75
C TRP A 265 10.13 2.09 -21.21
N ASP A 266 9.60 1.22 -22.07
CA ASP A 266 9.03 -0.06 -21.65
C ASP A 266 10.12 -0.97 -21.05
N VAL A 267 11.31 -0.99 -21.61
CA VAL A 267 12.46 -1.73 -21.07
C VAL A 267 12.89 -1.17 -19.71
N SER A 268 12.91 0.15 -19.52
CA SER A 268 13.29 0.75 -18.24
C SER A 268 12.31 0.46 -17.09
N GLN A 269 11.10 0.01 -17.41
CA GLN A 269 10.10 -0.42 -16.42
C GLN A 269 10.28 -1.88 -15.95
N ILE A 270 11.19 -2.65 -16.55
CA ILE A 270 11.49 -4.02 -16.10
C ILE A 270 12.10 -3.96 -14.70
N PRO A 271 11.46 -4.60 -13.70
CA PRO A 271 11.86 -4.43 -12.32
C PRO A 271 13.21 -5.08 -12.02
N ASP A 272 14.05 -4.36 -11.28
CA ASP A 272 15.21 -4.94 -10.62
C ASP A 272 14.76 -5.68 -9.34
N PHE A 273 14.57 -6.97 -9.44
CA PHE A 273 14.15 -7.81 -8.31
C PHE A 273 15.15 -7.81 -7.16
N ARG A 274 16.42 -7.49 -7.40
CA ARG A 274 17.44 -7.38 -6.36
C ARG A 274 17.45 -6.03 -5.67
N LYS A 275 16.72 -5.02 -6.21
CA LYS A 275 16.63 -3.65 -5.71
C LYS A 275 17.99 -2.95 -5.54
N THR A 276 18.95 -3.32 -6.34
CA THR A 276 20.33 -2.82 -6.21
C THR A 276 20.72 -1.81 -7.28
N LEU A 277 19.93 -1.68 -8.35
CA LEU A 277 20.24 -0.88 -9.56
C LEU A 277 21.71 -1.06 -9.99
N THR A 278 22.17 -2.31 -9.99
CA THR A 278 23.55 -2.65 -10.28
C THR A 278 23.85 -2.43 -11.75
N ASP A 279 25.12 -2.17 -12.07
CA ASP A 279 25.60 -2.08 -13.45
C ASP A 279 25.18 -3.30 -14.30
N SER A 280 25.10 -4.49 -13.70
CA SER A 280 24.64 -5.70 -14.37
C SER A 280 23.18 -5.64 -14.83
N HIS A 281 22.28 -5.02 -14.05
CA HIS A 281 20.88 -4.83 -14.46
C HIS A 281 20.78 -3.85 -15.62
N VAL A 282 21.45 -2.71 -15.54
CA VAL A 282 21.49 -1.70 -16.61
C VAL A 282 22.09 -2.28 -17.89
N VAL A 283 23.17 -3.06 -17.78
CA VAL A 283 23.79 -3.75 -18.94
C VAL A 283 22.84 -4.76 -19.56
N MET A 284 22.11 -5.54 -18.76
CA MET A 284 21.09 -6.46 -19.25
C MET A 284 19.99 -5.72 -20.02
N LEU A 285 19.45 -4.64 -19.44
CA LEU A 285 18.40 -3.85 -20.07
C LEU A 285 18.88 -3.17 -21.35
N ALA A 286 20.12 -2.68 -21.39
CA ALA A 286 20.72 -2.13 -22.61
C ALA A 286 20.77 -3.15 -23.74
N ARG A 287 21.11 -4.41 -23.45
CA ARG A 287 21.08 -5.51 -24.44
C ARG A 287 19.67 -5.84 -24.91
N ILE A 288 18.69 -5.87 -23.98
CA ILE A 288 17.27 -6.07 -24.33
C ILE A 288 16.81 -4.96 -25.27
N PHE A 289 17.10 -3.70 -24.94
CA PHE A 289 16.75 -2.56 -25.79
C PHE A 289 17.41 -2.64 -27.15
N ASP A 290 18.72 -2.92 -27.23
CA ASP A 290 19.45 -3.04 -28.52
C ASP A 290 18.82 -4.13 -29.40
N SER A 291 18.51 -5.31 -28.85
CA SER A 291 17.87 -6.40 -29.58
C SER A 291 16.48 -6.00 -30.11
N LEU A 292 15.63 -5.42 -29.25
CA LEU A 292 14.28 -5.00 -29.64
C LEU A 292 14.30 -3.84 -30.64
N ALA A 293 15.19 -2.87 -30.47
CA ALA A 293 15.28 -1.70 -31.35
C ALA A 293 15.83 -2.02 -32.75
N ARG A 294 16.69 -3.05 -32.87
CA ARG A 294 17.28 -3.46 -34.16
C ARG A 294 16.50 -4.55 -34.87
N HIS A 295 15.97 -5.51 -34.10
CA HIS A 295 15.42 -6.76 -34.69
C HIS A 295 13.93 -6.93 -34.41
N GLY A 296 13.32 -6.09 -33.53
CA GLY A 296 11.91 -6.20 -33.14
C GLY A 296 11.60 -7.39 -32.23
N GLN A 297 12.58 -8.17 -31.84
CA GLN A 297 12.45 -9.37 -31.02
C GLN A 297 13.71 -9.62 -30.19
N LEU A 298 13.55 -10.38 -29.10
CA LEU A 298 14.71 -10.85 -28.32
C LEU A 298 15.44 -11.98 -29.05
N ASP A 299 16.76 -12.03 -28.93
CA ASP A 299 17.55 -13.15 -29.43
C ASP A 299 17.17 -14.42 -28.64
N SER A 300 16.90 -15.52 -29.33
CA SER A 300 16.52 -16.82 -28.76
C SER A 300 17.61 -17.45 -27.87
N ARG A 301 18.79 -16.85 -27.82
CA ARG A 301 19.94 -17.29 -26.98
C ARG A 301 20.04 -16.61 -25.62
N TRP A 302 18.99 -15.93 -25.20
CA TRP A 302 18.88 -15.32 -23.86
C TRP A 302 18.48 -16.33 -22.81
#